data_da380fd5ce118645fe59de82a04c460c
#
_entry.id   da380fd5ce118645fe59de82a04c460c
#
_cell.length_a   1.000
_cell.length_b   1.000
_cell.length_c   1.000
_cell.angle_alpha   90.00
_cell.angle_beta   90.00
_cell.angle_gamma   90.00
#
_symmetry.space_group_name_H-M   'P 1'
#
loop_
_entity.id
_entity.type
_entity.pdbx_description
1 polymer ?
#
loop_
_entity_poly.entity_id
_entity_poly.type
_entity_poly.pdbx_seq_one_letter_code
_entity_poly.pdbx_strand_id
1 'polypeptide(L)'
;MTHQPDPRVAENLPPSETNEPPEDRQIFRILRNIDLNLLTIFEAVYVHKGIVNAAKVLNITPSAISQSINKLRALFPDPLFIRKGQGVTPTAYATHLHQYISQGMEAFLNALDLGSSSHQQRVLTVATAPTVGALVIPKIANALKSRFPQVLLHNMAISDAASQLNQRQVDLLIDSYPHSGLAIAHQVLFSEPVVIFCRENHPILHLPLTKENLQQYEFALLLPEGQRYPTLHRQLEEYVGERRCGFSSYNLLTQAAMMNNSDLLGLTPESMFALVAKIWPLQAISFPPLQDQRIDISLHYNRQSAQEPLLKAIIDTIVQTYAC
;
A
#
# COMPACT_ATOMS: atom_id res chain seq x y z
N MET A 1 -1.30 13.32 59.14
CA MET A 1 -0.43 14.35 58.52
C MET A 1 -0.40 14.04 57.02
N THR A 2 -1.32 14.64 56.32
CA THR A 2 -1.54 14.49 54.88
C THR A 2 -0.71 15.53 54.16
N HIS A 3 0.21 15.09 53.35
CA HIS A 3 1.02 15.95 52.47
C HIS A 3 0.27 16.15 51.16
N GLN A 4 -0.29 17.35 50.96
CA GLN A 4 -0.77 17.83 49.66
C GLN A 4 0.42 18.33 48.83
N PRO A 5 0.54 17.98 47.53
CA PRO A 5 1.56 18.58 46.67
C PRO A 5 1.14 19.98 46.19
N ASP A 6 2.12 20.87 46.13
CA ASP A 6 2.07 22.27 45.69
C ASP A 6 1.66 22.39 44.20
N PRO A 7 0.67 23.24 43.84
CA PRO A 7 0.17 23.36 42.46
C PRO A 7 1.02 24.27 41.53
N ARG A 8 2.29 24.56 41.83
CA ARG A 8 3.14 25.52 41.09
C ARG A 8 4.26 24.93 40.25
N VAL A 9 4.21 23.65 39.87
CA VAL A 9 5.22 23.02 39.00
C VAL A 9 4.56 22.47 37.69
N ALA A 10 3.70 23.26 37.08
CA ALA A 10 3.10 22.95 35.81
C ALA A 10 3.23 24.13 34.84
N GLU A 11 4.45 24.62 34.61
CA GLU A 11 4.72 25.54 33.49
C GLU A 11 6.21 25.49 33.15
N ASN A 12 6.56 24.67 32.14
CA ASN A 12 7.70 24.82 31.23
C ASN A 12 8.04 23.47 30.59
N LEU A 13 7.08 22.92 29.80
CA LEU A 13 7.44 21.99 28.77
C LEU A 13 7.75 22.81 27.51
N PRO A 14 8.94 22.71 26.92
CA PRO A 14 9.20 23.31 25.62
C PRO A 14 8.27 22.66 24.58
N PRO A 15 7.82 23.44 23.56
CA PRO A 15 6.99 22.90 22.50
C PRO A 15 7.68 21.71 21.87
N SER A 16 6.93 20.63 21.66
CA SER A 16 7.39 19.40 21.02
C SER A 16 8.13 19.74 19.71
N GLU A 17 9.44 19.57 19.69
CA GLU A 17 10.24 19.59 18.47
C GLU A 17 9.70 18.47 17.58
N THR A 18 9.05 18.87 16.48
CA THR A 18 8.69 17.98 15.40
C THR A 18 9.98 17.34 14.85
N ASN A 19 10.10 16.03 14.98
CA ASN A 19 11.22 15.21 14.53
C ASN A 19 11.26 15.10 12.99
N GLU A 20 11.34 16.23 12.28
CA GLU A 20 11.66 16.25 10.85
C GLU A 20 13.18 16.29 10.69
N PRO A 21 13.75 15.50 9.75
CA PRO A 21 15.18 15.55 9.46
C PRO A 21 15.62 16.98 9.10
N PRO A 22 16.79 17.45 9.52
CA PRO A 22 17.24 18.82 9.30
C PRO A 22 17.35 19.21 7.82
N GLU A 23 17.50 18.25 6.91
CA GLU A 23 17.55 18.46 5.44
C GLU A 23 16.22 18.91 4.86
N ASP A 24 15.08 18.36 5.31
CA ASP A 24 13.75 18.71 4.80
C ASP A 24 13.40 20.18 5.11
N ARG A 25 13.77 20.69 6.28
CA ARG A 25 13.54 22.09 6.66
C ARG A 25 14.34 23.06 5.78
N GLN A 26 15.50 22.67 5.29
CA GLN A 26 16.32 23.49 4.42
C GLN A 26 15.75 23.60 3.02
N ILE A 27 15.19 22.52 2.47
CA ILE A 27 14.54 22.49 1.16
C ILE A 27 13.36 23.46 1.13
N PHE A 28 12.46 23.40 2.12
CA PHE A 28 11.30 24.31 2.18
C PHE A 28 11.70 25.78 2.36
N ARG A 29 12.78 26.08 3.07
CA ARG A 29 13.31 27.45 3.19
C ARG A 29 13.82 27.99 1.85
N ILE A 30 14.48 27.15 1.05
CA ILE A 30 14.97 27.51 -0.28
C ILE A 30 13.79 27.71 -1.22
N LEU A 31 12.86 26.75 -1.30
CA LEU A 31 11.71 26.81 -2.20
C LEU A 31 10.78 27.98 -1.88
N ARG A 32 10.60 28.36 -0.62
CA ARG A 32 9.79 29.49 -0.21
C ARG A 32 10.31 30.83 -0.80
N ASN A 33 11.61 30.94 -1.06
CA ASN A 33 12.24 32.16 -1.55
C ASN A 33 12.33 32.20 -3.08
N ILE A 34 11.91 31.13 -3.77
CA ILE A 34 11.92 31.02 -5.23
C ILE A 34 10.48 31.10 -5.73
N ASP A 35 10.17 32.10 -6.56
CA ASP A 35 8.91 32.13 -7.31
C ASP A 35 8.97 31.09 -8.44
N LEU A 36 8.32 29.93 -8.25
CA LEU A 36 8.31 28.83 -9.23
C LEU A 36 7.72 29.24 -10.58
N ASN A 37 6.89 30.31 -10.65
CA ASN A 37 6.41 30.82 -11.91
C ASN A 37 7.54 31.38 -12.82
N LEU A 38 8.65 31.81 -12.21
CA LEU A 38 9.82 32.23 -12.97
C LEU A 38 10.43 31.09 -13.79
N LEU A 39 10.35 29.83 -13.28
CA LEU A 39 10.84 28.64 -13.99
C LEU A 39 9.95 28.36 -15.22
N THR A 40 8.63 28.54 -15.10
CA THR A 40 7.71 28.42 -16.23
C THR A 40 8.01 29.46 -17.32
N ILE A 41 8.33 30.68 -16.90
CA ILE A 41 8.71 31.77 -17.85
C ILE A 41 10.05 31.45 -18.52
N PHE A 42 11.04 30.97 -17.76
CA PHE A 42 12.32 30.51 -18.30
C PHE A 42 12.12 29.46 -19.40
N GLU A 43 11.32 28.42 -19.10
CA GLU A 43 11.04 27.34 -20.02
C GLU A 43 10.35 27.81 -21.29
N ALA A 44 9.37 28.68 -21.16
CA ALA A 44 8.70 29.29 -22.33
C ALA A 44 9.67 30.08 -23.21
N VAL A 45 10.58 30.86 -22.62
CA VAL A 45 11.59 31.61 -23.38
C VAL A 45 12.60 30.68 -24.05
N TYR A 46 12.98 29.60 -23.36
CA TYR A 46 13.93 28.61 -23.89
C TYR A 46 13.35 27.87 -25.10
N VAL A 47 12.15 27.31 -24.96
CA VAL A 47 11.47 26.55 -26.02
C VAL A 47 11.11 27.38 -27.21
N HIS A 48 10.54 28.59 -27.00
CA HIS A 48 10.07 29.47 -28.06
C HIS A 48 11.13 30.45 -28.58
N LYS A 49 12.37 30.36 -28.09
CA LYS A 49 13.57 31.10 -28.54
C LYS A 49 13.39 32.62 -28.63
N GLY A 50 12.51 33.17 -27.78
CA GLY A 50 12.25 34.60 -27.79
C GLY A 50 11.24 35.09 -26.77
N ILE A 51 11.47 36.32 -26.28
CA ILE A 51 10.62 36.98 -25.26
C ILE A 51 9.21 37.23 -25.81
N VAL A 52 9.10 37.67 -27.06
CA VAL A 52 7.80 37.97 -27.69
C VAL A 52 6.98 36.70 -27.92
N ASN A 53 7.63 35.64 -28.34
CA ASN A 53 6.95 34.34 -28.55
C ASN A 53 6.49 33.72 -27.23
N ALA A 54 7.34 33.74 -26.22
CA ALA A 54 6.99 33.29 -24.88
C ALA A 54 5.81 34.09 -24.30
N ALA A 55 5.81 35.41 -24.48
CA ALA A 55 4.74 36.28 -24.05
C ALA A 55 3.38 35.95 -24.68
N LYS A 56 3.37 35.61 -25.97
CA LYS A 56 2.15 35.16 -26.67
C LYS A 56 1.63 33.81 -26.09
N VAL A 57 2.51 32.84 -25.88
CA VAL A 57 2.14 31.51 -25.37
C VAL A 57 1.60 31.61 -23.94
N LEU A 58 2.24 32.40 -23.08
CA LEU A 58 1.84 32.58 -21.70
C LEU A 58 0.71 33.60 -21.48
N ASN A 59 0.28 34.29 -22.57
CA ASN A 59 -0.74 35.32 -22.53
C ASN A 59 -0.40 36.48 -21.55
N ILE A 60 0.87 36.93 -21.55
CA ILE A 60 1.37 38.05 -20.75
C ILE A 60 2.17 39.00 -21.61
N THR A 61 2.55 40.16 -21.06
CA THR A 61 3.29 41.15 -21.84
C THR A 61 4.79 40.79 -22.00
N PRO A 62 5.44 41.20 -23.12
CA PRO A 62 6.89 41.03 -23.28
C PRO A 62 7.72 41.71 -22.18
N SER A 63 7.20 42.81 -21.63
CA SER A 63 7.81 43.53 -20.51
C SER A 63 7.81 42.67 -19.25
N ALA A 64 6.70 41.95 -18.95
CA ALA A 64 6.60 41.05 -17.81
C ALA A 64 7.59 39.86 -17.94
N ILE A 65 7.71 39.26 -19.14
CA ILE A 65 8.73 38.23 -19.41
C ILE A 65 10.14 38.76 -19.15
N SER A 66 10.45 39.97 -19.66
CA SER A 66 11.79 40.60 -19.48
C SER A 66 12.10 40.82 -17.99
N GLN A 67 11.14 41.31 -17.21
CA GLN A 67 11.28 41.50 -15.77
C GLN A 67 11.53 40.16 -15.04
N SER A 68 10.81 39.13 -15.42
CA SER A 68 10.96 37.79 -14.85
C SER A 68 12.33 37.18 -15.17
N ILE A 69 12.83 37.34 -16.41
CA ILE A 69 14.19 36.91 -16.76
C ILE A 69 15.24 37.70 -15.97
N ASN A 70 15.03 38.99 -15.71
CA ASN A 70 15.94 39.78 -14.87
C ASN A 70 15.92 39.29 -13.39
N LYS A 71 14.77 38.88 -12.86
CA LYS A 71 14.69 38.25 -11.53
C LYS A 71 15.46 36.92 -11.50
N LEU A 72 15.34 36.09 -12.53
CA LEU A 72 16.10 34.86 -12.66
C LEU A 72 17.61 35.10 -12.71
N ARG A 73 18.07 36.14 -13.41
CA ARG A 73 19.48 36.54 -13.43
C ARG A 73 20.03 36.95 -12.06
N ALA A 74 19.16 37.39 -11.16
CA ALA A 74 19.56 37.69 -9.78
C ALA A 74 19.69 36.41 -8.92
N LEU A 75 19.06 35.33 -9.33
CA LEU A 75 19.12 34.00 -8.63
C LEU A 75 20.27 33.13 -9.14
N PHE A 76 20.65 33.30 -10.42
CA PHE A 76 21.67 32.46 -11.07
C PHE A 76 22.89 33.29 -11.49
N PRO A 77 24.12 32.76 -11.39
CA PRO A 77 25.34 33.47 -11.77
C PRO A 77 25.58 33.45 -13.27
N ASP A 78 24.51 33.61 -14.09
CA ASP A 78 24.57 33.51 -15.55
C ASP A 78 23.50 34.40 -16.21
N PRO A 79 23.79 35.05 -17.36
CA PRO A 79 22.78 35.83 -18.09
C PRO A 79 21.63 35.01 -18.67
N LEU A 80 21.70 33.69 -18.67
CA LEU A 80 20.74 32.70 -19.17
C LEU A 80 20.46 32.79 -20.67
N PHE A 81 20.18 34.01 -21.19
CA PHE A 81 19.86 34.23 -22.57
C PHE A 81 20.65 35.42 -23.13
N ILE A 82 21.26 35.22 -24.31
CA ILE A 82 22.02 36.26 -25.05
C ILE A 82 21.18 36.67 -26.26
N ARG A 83 21.10 37.99 -26.53
CA ARG A 83 20.42 38.50 -27.73
C ARG A 83 21.12 38.04 -29.00
N LYS A 84 20.35 37.51 -29.95
CA LYS A 84 20.84 37.15 -31.28
C LYS A 84 19.78 37.51 -32.33
N GLY A 85 20.03 38.55 -33.09
CA GLY A 85 19.05 39.08 -34.05
C GLY A 85 17.76 39.56 -33.38
N GLN A 86 16.61 39.06 -33.84
CA GLN A 86 15.29 39.36 -33.26
C GLN A 86 14.89 38.40 -32.09
N GLY A 87 15.74 37.40 -31.75
CA GLY A 87 15.46 36.40 -30.72
C GLY A 87 16.51 36.36 -29.63
N VAL A 88 16.50 35.28 -28.88
CA VAL A 88 17.50 34.99 -27.85
C VAL A 88 18.10 33.61 -28.08
N THR A 89 19.36 33.44 -27.70
CA THR A 89 20.06 32.13 -27.67
C THR A 89 20.38 31.80 -26.21
N PRO A 90 20.06 30.60 -25.73
CA PRO A 90 20.42 30.17 -24.37
C PRO A 90 21.93 30.04 -24.22
N THR A 91 22.45 30.30 -23.02
CA THR A 91 23.81 29.96 -22.63
C THR A 91 23.96 28.48 -22.42
N ALA A 92 25.20 27.97 -22.28
CA ALA A 92 25.45 26.58 -21.87
C ALA A 92 24.84 26.29 -20.49
N TYR A 93 24.93 27.25 -19.55
CA TYR A 93 24.28 27.16 -18.25
C TYR A 93 22.77 27.05 -18.35
N ALA A 94 22.11 27.88 -19.16
CA ALA A 94 20.68 27.84 -19.40
C ALA A 94 20.26 26.51 -20.05
N THR A 95 21.08 25.94 -20.93
CA THR A 95 20.81 24.63 -21.54
C THR A 95 20.83 23.50 -20.50
N HIS A 96 21.81 23.53 -19.59
CA HIS A 96 21.87 22.56 -18.50
C HIS A 96 20.71 22.77 -17.49
N LEU A 97 20.40 24.00 -17.13
CA LEU A 97 19.29 24.34 -16.24
C LEU A 97 17.93 23.87 -16.82
N HIS A 98 17.72 24.03 -18.13
CA HIS A 98 16.54 23.53 -18.84
C HIS A 98 16.31 22.04 -18.65
N GLN A 99 17.36 21.23 -18.69
CA GLN A 99 17.23 19.78 -18.51
C GLN A 99 16.60 19.41 -17.15
N TYR A 100 16.99 20.10 -16.07
CA TYR A 100 16.41 19.87 -14.74
C TYR A 100 15.02 20.47 -14.60
N ILE A 101 14.79 21.68 -15.13
CA ILE A 101 13.49 22.35 -15.02
C ILE A 101 12.44 21.57 -15.80
N SER A 102 12.73 21.14 -17.04
CA SER A 102 11.79 20.39 -17.86
C SER A 102 11.41 19.04 -17.22
N GLN A 103 12.38 18.32 -16.66
CA GLN A 103 12.11 17.06 -15.91
C GLN A 103 11.22 17.33 -14.67
N GLY A 104 11.53 18.38 -13.91
CA GLY A 104 10.72 18.77 -12.75
C GLY A 104 9.30 19.16 -13.13
N MET A 105 9.12 19.93 -14.20
CA MET A 105 7.80 20.31 -14.72
C MET A 105 7.01 19.09 -15.21
N GLU A 106 7.66 18.15 -15.91
CA GLU A 106 7.04 16.91 -16.32
C GLU A 106 6.56 16.10 -15.10
N ALA A 107 7.38 16.02 -14.04
CA ALA A 107 6.99 15.38 -12.80
C ALA A 107 5.78 16.06 -12.13
N PHE A 108 5.72 17.40 -12.12
CA PHE A 108 4.56 18.14 -11.61
C PHE A 108 3.30 17.93 -12.46
N LEU A 109 3.42 17.99 -13.79
CA LEU A 109 2.29 17.73 -14.70
C LEU A 109 1.77 16.30 -14.53
N ASN A 110 2.67 15.35 -14.35
CA ASN A 110 2.33 13.98 -14.07
C ASN A 110 1.59 13.84 -12.73
N ALA A 111 2.07 14.50 -11.68
CA ALA A 111 1.41 14.48 -10.36
C ALA A 111 0.00 15.11 -10.39
N LEU A 112 -0.23 16.08 -11.29
CA LEU A 112 -1.53 16.74 -11.48
C LEU A 112 -2.43 16.03 -12.50
N ASP A 113 -2.00 14.90 -13.07
CA ASP A 113 -2.71 14.18 -14.16
C ASP A 113 -2.95 15.04 -15.41
N LEU A 114 -2.19 16.13 -15.57
CA LEU A 114 -2.27 17.07 -16.70
C LEU A 114 -1.25 16.78 -17.81
N GLY A 115 -0.39 15.78 -17.60
CA GLY A 115 0.61 15.36 -18.58
C GLY A 115 -0.02 14.58 -19.73
N SER A 116 0.36 14.91 -20.96
CA SER A 116 -0.11 14.27 -22.20
C SER A 116 0.44 12.85 -22.42
N SER A 117 1.03 12.23 -21.42
CA SER A 117 1.61 10.90 -21.56
C SER A 117 0.57 9.82 -21.36
N SER A 118 0.12 9.25 -22.49
CA SER A 118 -0.65 8.01 -22.61
C SER A 118 0.04 6.76 -21.97
N HIS A 119 1.05 6.95 -21.12
CA HIS A 119 1.88 5.90 -20.54
C HIS A 119 2.08 6.05 -19.01
N GLN A 120 1.24 6.86 -18.33
CA GLN A 120 1.33 6.92 -16.89
C GLN A 120 0.88 5.59 -16.28
N GLN A 121 1.83 4.84 -15.76
CA GLN A 121 1.54 3.63 -15.00
C GLN A 121 0.83 4.03 -13.71
N ARG A 122 -0.47 3.76 -13.62
CA ARG A 122 -1.21 3.85 -12.36
C ARG A 122 -0.71 2.75 -11.44
N VAL A 123 -0.20 3.10 -10.28
CA VAL A 123 0.11 2.12 -9.23
C VAL A 123 -1.18 1.80 -8.49
N LEU A 124 -1.57 0.53 -8.51
CA LEU A 124 -2.65 -0.02 -7.69
C LEU A 124 -2.01 -0.68 -6.47
N THR A 125 -2.19 -0.09 -5.31
CA THR A 125 -1.64 -0.61 -4.06
C THR A 125 -2.67 -1.50 -3.36
N VAL A 126 -2.31 -2.78 -3.18
CA VAL A 126 -3.17 -3.79 -2.54
C VAL A 126 -2.50 -4.32 -1.28
N ALA A 127 -3.12 -4.12 -0.13
CA ALA A 127 -2.65 -4.71 1.12
C ALA A 127 -3.22 -6.12 1.30
N THR A 128 -2.39 -7.06 1.72
CA THR A 128 -2.80 -8.42 2.04
C THR A 128 -2.00 -8.99 3.21
N ALA A 129 -2.59 -9.94 3.95
CA ALA A 129 -1.79 -10.85 4.74
C ALA A 129 -0.90 -11.72 3.81
N PRO A 130 0.31 -12.13 4.22
CA PRO A 130 1.26 -12.80 3.33
C PRO A 130 0.68 -14.01 2.60
N THR A 131 -0.08 -14.85 3.30
CA THR A 131 -0.66 -16.06 2.73
C THR A 131 -1.81 -15.77 1.78
N VAL A 132 -2.71 -14.83 2.15
CA VAL A 132 -3.80 -14.37 1.29
C VAL A 132 -3.23 -13.78 0.01
N GLY A 133 -2.17 -12.97 0.12
CA GLY A 133 -1.47 -12.42 -1.04
C GLY A 133 -0.96 -13.49 -1.99
N ALA A 134 -0.33 -14.54 -1.47
CA ALA A 134 0.16 -15.64 -2.29
C ALA A 134 -0.96 -16.36 -3.08
N LEU A 135 -2.17 -16.41 -2.52
CA LEU A 135 -3.35 -17.01 -3.19
C LEU A 135 -3.95 -16.09 -4.25
N VAL A 136 -4.14 -14.80 -3.91
CA VAL A 136 -5.01 -13.94 -4.73
C VAL A 136 -4.24 -13.06 -5.70
N ILE A 137 -3.04 -12.57 -5.35
CA ILE A 137 -2.29 -11.61 -6.16
C ILE A 137 -1.94 -12.16 -7.56
N PRO A 138 -1.47 -13.40 -7.73
CA PRO A 138 -1.16 -13.91 -9.07
C PRO A 138 -2.37 -13.93 -10.01
N LYS A 139 -3.54 -14.34 -9.50
CA LYS A 139 -4.78 -14.39 -10.28
C LYS A 139 -5.28 -12.99 -10.64
N ILE A 140 -5.23 -12.06 -9.68
CA ILE A 140 -5.57 -10.65 -9.88
C ILE A 140 -4.62 -10.00 -10.89
N ALA A 141 -3.31 -10.20 -10.74
CA ALA A 141 -2.31 -9.64 -11.66
C ALA A 141 -2.56 -10.07 -13.12
N ASN A 142 -2.87 -11.36 -13.32
CA ASN A 142 -3.20 -11.87 -14.65
C ASN A 142 -4.48 -11.25 -15.23
N ALA A 143 -5.53 -11.12 -14.41
CA ALA A 143 -6.80 -10.50 -14.84
C ALA A 143 -6.62 -9.00 -15.16
N LEU A 144 -5.85 -8.28 -14.37
CA LEU A 144 -5.61 -6.85 -14.58
C LEU A 144 -4.69 -6.60 -15.77
N LYS A 145 -3.65 -7.41 -15.96
CA LYS A 145 -2.69 -7.24 -17.07
C LYS A 145 -3.36 -7.25 -18.45
N SER A 146 -4.39 -8.08 -18.63
CA SER A 146 -5.11 -8.17 -19.90
C SER A 146 -6.04 -6.98 -20.14
N ARG A 147 -6.64 -6.41 -19.11
CA ARG A 147 -7.66 -5.37 -19.21
C ARG A 147 -7.13 -3.97 -18.96
N PHE A 148 -6.12 -3.84 -18.10
CA PHE A 148 -5.52 -2.58 -17.67
C PHE A 148 -3.98 -2.65 -17.74
N PRO A 149 -3.38 -2.75 -18.94
CA PRO A 149 -1.93 -2.93 -19.09
C PRO A 149 -1.09 -1.78 -18.51
N GLN A 150 -1.71 -0.60 -18.30
CA GLN A 150 -1.08 0.59 -17.69
C GLN A 150 -1.07 0.53 -16.15
N VAL A 151 -1.73 -0.46 -15.52
CA VAL A 151 -1.79 -0.58 -14.06
C VAL A 151 -0.63 -1.44 -13.58
N LEU A 152 0.20 -0.86 -12.72
CA LEU A 152 1.23 -1.57 -11.97
C LEU A 152 0.65 -2.01 -10.62
N LEU A 153 0.63 -3.30 -10.36
CA LEU A 153 0.18 -3.85 -9.09
C LEU A 153 1.31 -3.82 -8.06
N HIS A 154 1.10 -3.14 -6.94
CA HIS A 154 1.98 -3.13 -5.79
C HIS A 154 1.31 -3.82 -4.60
N ASN A 155 1.95 -4.86 -4.06
CA ASN A 155 1.45 -5.56 -2.88
C ASN A 155 2.23 -5.17 -1.63
N MET A 156 1.52 -4.88 -0.54
CA MET A 156 2.11 -4.56 0.75
C MET A 156 1.41 -5.26 1.91
N ALA A 157 2.02 -5.20 3.08
CA ALA A 157 1.46 -5.82 4.29
C ALA A 157 0.28 -5.01 4.85
N ILE A 158 -0.64 -5.70 5.53
CA ILE A 158 -1.65 -5.07 6.37
C ILE A 158 -0.97 -4.68 7.70
N SER A 159 -1.07 -3.40 8.08
CA SER A 159 -0.64 -2.91 9.39
C SER A 159 -1.86 -2.50 10.23
N ASP A 160 -2.50 -1.40 9.85
CA ASP A 160 -3.79 -0.94 10.36
C ASP A 160 -4.74 -0.78 9.18
N ALA A 161 -5.59 -1.79 8.96
CA ALA A 161 -6.49 -1.86 7.81
C ALA A 161 -7.40 -0.63 7.70
N ALA A 162 -7.96 -0.17 8.83
CA ALA A 162 -8.84 0.97 8.86
C ALA A 162 -8.11 2.27 8.50
N SER A 163 -6.93 2.47 9.07
CA SER A 163 -6.09 3.63 8.78
C SER A 163 -5.60 3.61 7.32
N GLN A 164 -5.08 2.47 6.85
CA GLN A 164 -4.57 2.33 5.49
C GLN A 164 -5.64 2.67 4.43
N LEU A 165 -6.88 2.21 4.61
CA LEU A 165 -7.98 2.50 3.70
C LEU A 165 -8.51 3.93 3.83
N ASN A 166 -8.66 4.45 5.06
CA ASN A 166 -9.21 5.78 5.29
C ASN A 166 -8.24 6.89 4.86
N GLN A 167 -6.95 6.70 5.05
CA GLN A 167 -5.89 7.62 4.63
C GLN A 167 -5.45 7.41 3.18
N ARG A 168 -6.08 6.46 2.45
CA ARG A 168 -5.77 6.11 1.07
C ARG A 168 -4.30 5.71 0.85
N GLN A 169 -3.68 5.12 1.86
CA GLN A 169 -2.35 4.53 1.74
C GLN A 169 -2.37 3.27 0.87
N VAL A 170 -3.54 2.60 0.81
CA VAL A 170 -3.82 1.50 -0.10
C VAL A 170 -5.14 1.76 -0.84
N ASP A 171 -5.22 1.31 -2.07
CA ASP A 171 -6.44 1.35 -2.87
C ASP A 171 -7.40 0.25 -2.45
N LEU A 172 -6.86 -0.95 -2.22
CA LEU A 172 -7.59 -2.17 -1.90
C LEU A 172 -6.92 -2.93 -0.76
N LEU A 173 -7.71 -3.70 -0.02
CA LEU A 173 -7.20 -4.62 0.99
C LEU A 173 -7.94 -5.96 0.83
N ILE A 174 -7.20 -7.08 0.85
CA ILE A 174 -7.82 -8.43 0.74
C ILE A 174 -7.36 -9.25 1.94
N ASP A 175 -8.32 -9.75 2.70
CA ASP A 175 -8.07 -10.50 3.91
C ASP A 175 -9.16 -11.54 4.19
N SER A 176 -8.84 -12.49 5.06
CA SER A 176 -9.77 -13.43 5.66
C SER A 176 -10.45 -12.90 6.93
N TYR A 177 -10.02 -11.75 7.43
CA TYR A 177 -10.63 -11.09 8.59
C TYR A 177 -11.57 -9.97 8.14
N PRO A 178 -12.74 -9.82 8.80
CA PRO A 178 -13.63 -8.72 8.51
C PRO A 178 -13.04 -7.40 9.03
N HIS A 179 -12.91 -6.44 8.14
CA HIS A 179 -12.54 -5.06 8.47
C HIS A 179 -13.76 -4.18 8.28
N SER A 180 -14.21 -3.51 9.33
CA SER A 180 -15.43 -2.68 9.33
C SER A 180 -15.12 -1.22 9.64
N GLY A 181 -15.92 -0.33 9.05
CA GLY A 181 -15.86 1.12 9.26
C GLY A 181 -16.89 1.84 8.40
N LEU A 182 -17.31 3.04 8.79
CA LEU A 182 -18.33 3.81 8.05
C LEU A 182 -17.92 4.08 6.59
N ALA A 183 -16.63 4.34 6.36
CA ALA A 183 -16.09 4.61 5.03
C ALA A 183 -15.65 3.34 4.29
N ILE A 184 -15.64 2.18 4.93
CA ILE A 184 -15.16 0.92 4.33
C ILE A 184 -16.35 0.15 3.75
N ALA A 185 -16.20 -0.28 2.51
CA ALA A 185 -17.05 -1.28 1.86
C ALA A 185 -16.26 -2.59 1.73
N HIS A 186 -16.98 -3.70 1.67
CA HIS A 186 -16.37 -4.99 1.40
C HIS A 186 -17.24 -5.82 0.45
N GLN A 187 -16.59 -6.76 -0.23
CA GLN A 187 -17.23 -7.78 -1.06
C GLN A 187 -16.52 -9.10 -0.83
N VAL A 188 -17.26 -10.18 -0.60
CA VAL A 188 -16.70 -11.51 -0.52
C VAL A 188 -16.27 -11.94 -1.92
N LEU A 189 -15.01 -12.31 -2.07
CA LEU A 189 -14.45 -12.83 -3.31
C LEU A 189 -14.77 -14.32 -3.45
N PHE A 190 -14.51 -15.07 -2.41
CA PHE A 190 -14.85 -16.50 -2.32
C PHE A 190 -14.86 -16.95 -0.86
N SER A 191 -15.53 -18.07 -0.62
CA SER A 191 -15.60 -18.74 0.67
C SER A 191 -15.02 -20.14 0.55
N GLU A 192 -14.21 -20.56 1.51
CA GLU A 192 -13.59 -21.86 1.49
C GLU A 192 -13.66 -22.59 2.84
N PRO A 193 -13.65 -23.93 2.84
CA PRO A 193 -13.67 -24.70 4.07
C PRO A 193 -12.38 -24.52 4.87
N VAL A 194 -12.49 -24.79 6.16
CA VAL A 194 -11.36 -24.85 7.09
C VAL A 194 -10.92 -26.30 7.27
N VAL A 195 -9.63 -26.53 7.24
CA VAL A 195 -9.04 -27.85 7.47
C VAL A 195 -8.12 -27.85 8.71
N ILE A 196 -8.16 -28.93 9.46
CA ILE A 196 -7.10 -29.27 10.41
C ILE A 196 -6.00 -29.95 9.62
N PHE A 197 -4.75 -29.72 9.95
CA PHE A 197 -3.62 -30.37 9.30
C PHE A 197 -2.48 -30.64 10.28
N CYS A 198 -1.65 -31.61 9.94
CA CYS A 198 -0.49 -32.02 10.73
C CYS A 198 0.62 -32.53 9.80
N ARG A 199 1.77 -32.89 10.36
CA ARG A 199 2.80 -33.60 9.62
C ARG A 199 2.31 -34.97 9.16
N GLU A 200 2.85 -35.48 8.07
CA GLU A 200 2.74 -36.88 7.69
C GLU A 200 3.23 -37.77 8.85
N ASN A 201 2.59 -38.92 9.10
CA ASN A 201 2.87 -39.79 10.22
C ASN A 201 2.66 -39.18 11.62
N HIS A 202 1.80 -38.17 11.75
CA HIS A 202 1.41 -37.64 13.07
C HIS A 202 0.58 -38.69 13.86
N PRO A 203 0.81 -38.88 15.19
CA PRO A 203 0.10 -39.86 15.99
C PRO A 203 -1.43 -39.76 15.95
N ILE A 204 -1.98 -38.52 15.78
CA ILE A 204 -3.42 -38.29 15.67
C ILE A 204 -4.08 -39.04 14.50
N LEU A 205 -3.32 -39.36 13.45
CA LEU A 205 -3.83 -40.05 12.26
C LEU A 205 -4.25 -41.51 12.54
N HIS A 206 -3.80 -42.06 13.66
CA HIS A 206 -4.12 -43.40 14.13
C HIS A 206 -5.21 -43.40 15.19
N LEU A 207 -5.76 -42.26 15.56
CA LEU A 207 -6.79 -42.11 16.60
C LEU A 207 -8.14 -41.69 15.96
N PRO A 208 -9.27 -42.01 16.58
CA PRO A 208 -10.54 -41.46 16.22
C PRO A 208 -10.48 -39.92 16.34
N LEU A 209 -10.96 -39.19 15.33
CA LEU A 209 -10.95 -37.72 15.33
C LEU A 209 -12.10 -37.20 16.17
N THR A 210 -11.88 -37.12 17.46
CA THR A 210 -12.80 -36.50 18.42
C THR A 210 -12.20 -35.25 19.01
N LYS A 211 -13.05 -34.41 19.60
CA LYS A 211 -12.63 -33.18 20.26
C LYS A 211 -11.60 -33.46 21.37
N GLU A 212 -11.82 -34.54 22.12
CA GLU A 212 -10.95 -34.98 23.22
C GLU A 212 -9.56 -35.41 22.74
N ASN A 213 -9.49 -36.09 21.59
CA ASN A 213 -8.22 -36.50 21.00
C ASN A 213 -7.47 -35.31 20.38
N LEU A 214 -8.17 -34.36 19.78
CA LEU A 214 -7.56 -33.13 19.30
C LEU A 214 -6.96 -32.28 20.44
N GLN A 215 -7.61 -32.25 21.62
CA GLN A 215 -7.15 -31.50 22.79
C GLN A 215 -5.92 -32.09 23.46
N GLN A 216 -5.52 -33.33 23.13
CA GLN A 216 -4.27 -33.93 23.62
C GLN A 216 -3.02 -33.27 23.01
N TYR A 217 -3.18 -32.62 21.88
CA TYR A 217 -2.09 -31.97 21.14
C TYR A 217 -2.14 -30.45 21.29
N GLU A 218 -1.00 -29.84 21.12
CA GLU A 218 -0.87 -28.39 21.02
C GLU A 218 -1.06 -27.92 19.57
N PHE A 219 -1.45 -26.67 19.42
CA PHE A 219 -1.69 -26.08 18.12
C PHE A 219 -0.61 -25.06 17.75
N ALA A 220 -0.22 -25.07 16.49
CA ALA A 220 0.47 -23.97 15.85
C ALA A 220 -0.60 -22.96 15.36
N LEU A 221 -0.62 -21.78 15.95
CA LEU A 221 -1.61 -20.75 15.63
C LEU A 221 -1.05 -19.76 14.59
N LEU A 222 -1.83 -19.47 13.56
CA LEU A 222 -1.55 -18.39 12.63
C LEU A 222 -2.22 -17.11 13.16
N LEU A 223 -1.42 -16.18 13.69
CA LEU A 223 -1.91 -14.95 14.30
C LEU A 223 -1.42 -13.75 13.48
N PRO A 224 -2.32 -12.84 13.08
CA PRO A 224 -1.90 -11.57 12.47
C PRO A 224 -1.01 -10.78 13.43
N GLU A 225 -0.08 -10.00 12.86
CA GLU A 225 0.80 -9.15 13.66
C GLU A 225 -0.02 -8.14 14.48
N GLY A 226 0.27 -8.04 15.78
CA GLY A 226 -0.40 -7.11 16.69
C GLY A 226 -1.78 -7.52 17.19
N GLN A 227 -2.36 -8.64 16.76
CA GLN A 227 -3.67 -9.11 17.23
C GLN A 227 -3.55 -10.24 18.27
N ARG A 228 -4.25 -10.08 19.41
CA ARG A 228 -4.46 -11.15 20.37
C ARG A 228 -5.79 -11.84 20.04
N TYR A 229 -5.76 -13.07 19.54
CA TYR A 229 -6.92 -13.92 19.25
C TYR A 229 -8.03 -13.28 18.39
N PRO A 230 -7.97 -13.42 17.09
CA PRO A 230 -9.03 -12.99 16.18
C PRO A 230 -10.36 -13.68 16.49
N THR A 231 -11.47 -13.02 16.19
CA THR A 231 -12.84 -13.52 16.37
C THR A 231 -13.03 -14.92 15.75
N LEU A 232 -12.41 -15.16 14.59
CA LEU A 232 -12.43 -16.44 13.90
C LEU A 232 -11.87 -17.59 14.75
N HIS A 233 -10.76 -17.37 15.45
CA HIS A 233 -10.19 -18.39 16.33
C HIS A 233 -11.14 -18.77 17.46
N ARG A 234 -11.89 -17.82 17.98
CA ARG A 234 -12.90 -18.06 19.01
C ARG A 234 -14.10 -18.85 18.47
N GLN A 235 -14.57 -18.52 17.28
CA GLN A 235 -15.66 -19.27 16.65
C GLN A 235 -15.29 -20.73 16.41
N LEU A 236 -14.05 -20.99 16.00
CA LEU A 236 -13.58 -22.35 15.76
C LEU A 236 -13.39 -23.15 17.05
N GLU A 237 -13.18 -22.51 18.21
CA GLU A 237 -13.09 -23.19 19.51
C GLU A 237 -14.39 -23.89 19.92
N GLU A 238 -15.54 -23.46 19.44
CA GLU A 238 -16.81 -24.16 19.65
C GLU A 238 -16.77 -25.59 19.09
N TYR A 239 -16.05 -25.79 17.99
CA TYR A 239 -15.95 -27.06 17.27
C TYR A 239 -14.78 -27.92 17.74
N VAL A 240 -13.58 -27.34 17.82
CA VAL A 240 -12.36 -28.09 18.16
C VAL A 240 -12.00 -28.05 19.64
N GLY A 241 -12.69 -27.21 20.42
CA GLY A 241 -12.40 -26.96 21.83
C GLY A 241 -11.28 -25.96 22.04
N GLU A 242 -10.94 -25.72 23.31
CA GLU A 242 -9.83 -24.87 23.70
C GLU A 242 -8.52 -25.42 23.12
N ARG A 243 -7.80 -24.56 22.39
CA ARG A 243 -6.55 -24.96 21.74
C ARG A 243 -5.37 -24.45 22.55
N ARG A 244 -4.61 -25.36 23.10
CA ARG A 244 -3.34 -25.02 23.74
C ARG A 244 -2.34 -24.57 22.66
N CYS A 245 -1.80 -23.37 22.79
CA CYS A 245 -0.83 -22.83 21.84
C CYS A 245 0.57 -23.32 22.17
N GLY A 246 1.12 -24.21 21.35
CA GLY A 246 2.52 -24.65 21.43
C GLY A 246 3.45 -23.78 20.56
N PHE A 247 2.89 -23.11 19.54
CA PHE A 247 3.62 -22.20 18.67
C PHE A 247 2.68 -21.18 18.03
N SER A 248 3.15 -19.97 17.80
CA SER A 248 2.40 -18.96 17.04
C SER A 248 3.29 -18.25 16.03
N SER A 249 2.72 -17.91 14.88
CA SER A 249 3.41 -17.15 13.82
C SER A 249 2.41 -16.31 13.06
N TYR A 250 2.85 -15.19 12.49
CA TYR A 250 2.07 -14.42 11.50
C TYR A 250 2.27 -14.99 10.08
N ASN A 251 3.17 -15.92 9.89
CA ASN A 251 3.58 -16.45 8.59
C ASN A 251 3.27 -17.96 8.50
N LEU A 252 2.43 -18.34 7.53
CA LEU A 252 2.04 -19.73 7.31
C LEU A 252 3.22 -20.63 6.92
N LEU A 253 4.21 -20.13 6.19
CA LEU A 253 5.39 -20.94 5.83
C LEU A 253 6.18 -21.33 7.08
N THR A 254 6.36 -20.39 8.02
CA THR A 254 7.03 -20.66 9.31
C THR A 254 6.22 -21.62 10.15
N GLN A 255 4.88 -21.47 10.18
CA GLN A 255 3.99 -22.40 10.87
C GLN A 255 4.10 -23.81 10.30
N ALA A 256 4.03 -23.96 8.98
CA ALA A 256 4.10 -25.24 8.30
C ALA A 256 5.47 -25.94 8.50
N ALA A 257 6.57 -25.19 8.44
CA ALA A 257 7.90 -25.69 8.71
C ALA A 257 8.03 -26.21 10.17
N MET A 258 7.46 -25.49 11.14
CA MET A 258 7.44 -25.90 12.54
C MET A 258 6.62 -27.19 12.72
N MET A 259 5.46 -27.26 12.10
CA MET A 259 4.58 -28.42 12.15
C MET A 259 5.19 -29.66 11.52
N ASN A 260 5.93 -29.50 10.41
CA ASN A 260 6.63 -30.62 9.78
C ASN A 260 7.66 -31.30 10.72
N ASN A 261 8.14 -30.57 11.72
CA ASN A 261 9.15 -31.05 12.69
C ASN A 261 8.61 -31.26 14.11
N SER A 262 7.28 -31.31 14.29
CA SER A 262 6.66 -31.43 15.61
C SER A 262 5.31 -32.13 15.56
N ASP A 263 4.75 -32.47 16.73
CA ASP A 263 3.39 -32.99 16.85
C ASP A 263 2.34 -31.88 17.10
N LEU A 264 2.53 -30.72 16.47
CA LEU A 264 1.56 -29.66 16.51
C LEU A 264 0.46 -29.88 15.47
N LEU A 265 -0.75 -29.45 15.81
CA LEU A 265 -1.87 -29.38 14.86
C LEU A 265 -2.01 -27.94 14.34
N GLY A 266 -2.34 -27.80 13.08
CA GLY A 266 -2.67 -26.51 12.46
C GLY A 266 -4.12 -26.46 12.02
N LEU A 267 -4.61 -25.23 11.83
CA LEU A 267 -5.95 -24.97 11.33
C LEU A 267 -5.88 -23.78 10.39
N THR A 268 -6.32 -23.98 9.14
CA THR A 268 -6.21 -22.97 8.10
C THR A 268 -7.27 -23.21 7.01
N PRO A 269 -7.60 -22.19 6.17
CA PRO A 269 -8.36 -22.39 4.95
C PRO A 269 -7.71 -23.45 4.03
N GLU A 270 -8.55 -24.20 3.32
CA GLU A 270 -8.11 -25.33 2.47
C GLU A 270 -7.11 -24.92 1.40
N SER A 271 -7.33 -23.79 0.72
CA SER A 271 -6.43 -23.31 -0.31
C SER A 271 -5.05 -22.90 0.24
N MET A 272 -5.02 -22.40 1.46
CA MET A 272 -3.77 -22.06 2.17
C MET A 272 -3.01 -23.33 2.57
N PHE A 273 -3.72 -24.36 3.05
CA PHE A 273 -3.13 -25.68 3.26
C PHE A 273 -2.51 -26.22 1.96
N ALA A 274 -3.25 -26.16 0.86
CA ALA A 274 -2.80 -26.65 -0.44
C ALA A 274 -1.50 -25.98 -0.95
N LEU A 275 -1.21 -24.75 -0.54
CA LEU A 275 0.07 -24.09 -0.83
C LEU A 275 1.24 -24.74 -0.09
N VAL A 276 1.08 -24.96 1.22
CA VAL A 276 2.17 -25.45 2.06
C VAL A 276 2.38 -26.96 1.92
N ALA A 277 1.34 -27.74 1.60
CA ALA A 277 1.41 -29.16 1.32
C ALA A 277 2.20 -29.50 0.04
N LYS A 278 2.46 -28.51 -0.82
CA LYS A 278 3.37 -28.67 -1.98
C LYS A 278 4.85 -28.63 -1.60
N ILE A 279 5.16 -28.10 -0.42
CA ILE A 279 6.53 -27.84 0.04
C ILE A 279 6.93 -28.86 1.12
N TRP A 280 6.01 -29.17 2.03
CA TRP A 280 6.25 -30.08 3.16
C TRP A 280 5.28 -31.27 3.14
N PRO A 281 5.70 -32.44 3.61
CA PRO A 281 4.84 -33.61 3.74
C PRO A 281 3.84 -33.42 4.90
N LEU A 282 2.81 -32.63 4.62
CA LEU A 282 1.72 -32.32 5.53
C LEU A 282 0.43 -33.01 5.06
N GLN A 283 -0.40 -33.42 6.01
CA GLN A 283 -1.67 -34.09 5.74
C GLN A 283 -2.83 -33.32 6.35
N ALA A 284 -3.86 -33.06 5.52
CA ALA A 284 -5.13 -32.53 6.00
C ALA A 284 -5.92 -33.64 6.69
N ILE A 285 -6.63 -33.28 7.75
CA ILE A 285 -7.48 -34.14 8.55
C ILE A 285 -8.93 -33.70 8.35
N SER A 286 -9.78 -34.60 7.89
CA SER A 286 -11.22 -34.35 7.80
C SER A 286 -11.84 -34.49 9.19
N PHE A 287 -12.31 -33.36 9.73
CA PHE A 287 -13.02 -33.31 11.00
C PHE A 287 -14.47 -32.91 10.76
N PRO A 288 -15.44 -33.83 10.87
CA PRO A 288 -16.84 -33.61 10.50
C PRO A 288 -17.48 -32.31 11.05
N PRO A 289 -17.23 -31.93 12.32
CA PRO A 289 -17.79 -30.69 12.86
C PRO A 289 -17.33 -29.42 12.16
N LEU A 290 -16.25 -29.45 11.40
CA LEU A 290 -15.73 -28.30 10.64
C LEU A 290 -16.12 -28.30 9.15
N GLN A 291 -16.78 -29.36 8.65
CA GLN A 291 -17.05 -29.51 7.21
C GLN A 291 -17.88 -28.37 6.62
N ASP A 292 -18.82 -27.84 7.41
CA ASP A 292 -19.69 -26.73 7.00
C ASP A 292 -19.14 -25.35 7.37
N GLN A 293 -17.99 -25.32 8.07
CA GLN A 293 -17.37 -24.05 8.46
C GLN A 293 -16.56 -23.47 7.31
N ARG A 294 -16.88 -22.28 6.92
CA ARG A 294 -16.24 -21.57 5.82
C ARG A 294 -15.64 -20.25 6.28
N ILE A 295 -14.56 -19.89 5.66
CA ILE A 295 -13.91 -18.60 5.83
C ILE A 295 -14.06 -17.81 4.53
N ASP A 296 -14.50 -16.58 4.68
CA ASP A 296 -14.62 -15.64 3.57
C ASP A 296 -13.30 -14.93 3.32
N ILE A 297 -12.82 -14.95 2.10
CA ILE A 297 -11.78 -14.06 1.63
C ILE A 297 -12.46 -12.85 1.00
N SER A 298 -12.27 -11.69 1.60
CA SER A 298 -13.00 -10.47 1.26
C SER A 298 -12.09 -9.37 0.75
N LEU A 299 -12.58 -8.66 -0.27
CA LEU A 299 -12.01 -7.42 -0.79
C LEU A 299 -12.61 -6.23 -0.03
N HIS A 300 -11.77 -5.38 0.52
CA HIS A 300 -12.16 -4.18 1.23
C HIS A 300 -11.61 -2.94 0.51
N TYR A 301 -12.38 -1.87 0.50
CA TYR A 301 -11.99 -0.61 -0.14
C TYR A 301 -12.72 0.58 0.48
N ASN A 302 -12.17 1.78 0.30
CA ASN A 302 -12.84 3.00 0.73
C ASN A 302 -14.00 3.32 -0.24
N ARG A 303 -15.22 3.52 0.30
CA ARG A 303 -16.45 3.81 -0.48
C ARG A 303 -16.29 5.01 -1.38
N GLN A 304 -15.61 6.05 -0.92
CA GLN A 304 -15.42 7.28 -1.67
C GLN A 304 -14.39 7.10 -2.79
N SER A 305 -13.29 6.37 -2.53
CA SER A 305 -12.30 6.07 -3.55
C SER A 305 -12.86 5.22 -4.69
N ALA A 306 -13.79 4.31 -4.37
CA ALA A 306 -14.49 3.48 -5.36
C ALA A 306 -15.43 4.26 -6.31
N GLN A 307 -15.58 5.58 -6.14
CA GLN A 307 -16.28 6.43 -7.11
C GLN A 307 -15.38 6.77 -8.31
N GLU A 308 -14.06 6.63 -8.19
CA GLU A 308 -13.13 6.79 -9.32
C GLU A 308 -13.42 5.72 -10.38
N PRO A 309 -13.68 6.10 -11.65
CA PRO A 309 -14.11 5.15 -12.68
C PRO A 309 -13.14 4.00 -12.91
N LEU A 310 -11.82 4.27 -12.89
CA LEU A 310 -10.79 3.26 -13.09
C LEU A 310 -10.75 2.27 -11.91
N LEU A 311 -10.73 2.77 -10.67
CA LEU A 311 -10.71 1.90 -9.49
C LEU A 311 -11.98 1.04 -9.41
N LYS A 312 -13.15 1.61 -9.73
CA LYS A 312 -14.40 0.85 -9.84
C LYS A 312 -14.30 -0.28 -10.85
N ALA A 313 -13.81 0.00 -12.06
CA ALA A 313 -13.62 -1.02 -13.09
C ALA A 313 -12.63 -2.12 -12.69
N ILE A 314 -11.59 -1.77 -11.92
CA ILE A 314 -10.64 -2.71 -11.34
C ILE A 314 -11.34 -3.60 -10.30
N ILE A 315 -12.09 -3.01 -9.37
CA ILE A 315 -12.87 -3.75 -8.36
C ILE A 315 -13.81 -4.74 -9.03
N ASP A 316 -14.60 -4.28 -10.01
CA ASP A 316 -15.54 -5.13 -10.75
C ASP A 316 -14.82 -6.29 -11.45
N THR A 317 -13.63 -6.04 -12.02
CA THR A 317 -12.81 -7.08 -12.68
C THR A 317 -12.29 -8.10 -11.67
N ILE A 318 -11.82 -7.66 -10.50
CA ILE A 318 -11.36 -8.55 -9.44
C ILE A 318 -12.52 -9.44 -8.97
N VAL A 319 -13.70 -8.85 -8.67
CA VAL A 319 -14.88 -9.60 -8.23
C VAL A 319 -15.31 -10.62 -9.29
N GLN A 320 -15.39 -10.23 -10.56
CA GLN A 320 -15.71 -11.14 -11.66
C GLN A 320 -14.72 -12.31 -11.79
N THR A 321 -13.45 -12.10 -11.45
CA THR A 321 -12.41 -13.15 -11.51
C THR A 321 -12.67 -14.29 -10.53
N TYR A 322 -13.45 -14.05 -9.47
CA TYR A 322 -13.82 -15.03 -8.44
C TYR A 322 -15.28 -15.44 -8.45
N ALA A 323 -16.10 -14.85 -9.31
CA ALA A 323 -17.54 -15.14 -9.42
C ALA A 323 -17.87 -16.43 -10.22
N CYS A 324 -16.85 -17.21 -10.61
CA CYS A 324 -16.99 -18.45 -11.39
C CYS A 324 -16.94 -19.70 -10.54
#